data_99cac30ea0ac9571a2296f2662d50d77
#
_entry.id   99cac30ea0ac9571a2296f2662d50d77
#
_cell.length_a   1.000
_cell.length_b   1.000
_cell.length_c   1.000
_cell.angle_alpha   90.00
_cell.angle_beta   90.00
_cell.angle_gamma   90.00
#
_symmetry.space_group_name_H-M   'P 1'
#
loop_
_entity.id
_entity.type
_entity.pdbx_description
1 polymer ?
#
loop_
_entity_poly.entity_id
_entity_poly.type
_entity_poly.pdbx_seq_one_letter_code
_entity_poly.pdbx_strand_id
1 'polypeptide(L)'
;MRLLLIRHGETVDNVAGIYAGVRDSALTTHGVLQTVRLGAHLASIGVKISHVYSSDLQRAVKTAQAIRLAQIPTPPETVKLQMLREQDFGWWEGKAIVKGGRDTQRLAHCLDDGFKDIESKASQKERMETFITTYLSPHILTAGDGDTVAVVAHGIILSYLWRTLLKRFNAQSVTVHPGVILGDRGLEYMGGWSNTGYLDLEIKHRLSEPTACLQADSSNVVVPAGSTCVEEKVSTEPMSKLASSIPVDLDPTQSTPTGVIHSDATTTSSLSSDFQDLQLAIKSVNTLEHLKGLKKTRGGIGSAKHDDKQQRVDSFFKRQKIG
;
A
#
# COMPACT_ATOMS: atom_id res chain seq x y z
N MET A 1 9.38 9.71 -0.25
CA MET A 1 8.00 9.26 0.07
C MET A 1 8.02 8.08 1.04
N ARG A 2 6.90 7.80 1.75
CA ARG A 2 6.72 6.61 2.58
C ARG A 2 5.71 5.66 1.94
N LEU A 3 5.98 4.36 1.93
CA LEU A 3 5.09 3.35 1.39
C LEU A 3 4.78 2.31 2.47
N LEU A 4 3.50 2.14 2.76
CA LEU A 4 3.01 1.14 3.71
C LEU A 4 2.32 0.00 2.97
N LEU A 5 2.85 -1.22 3.07
CA LEU A 5 2.19 -2.42 2.58
C LEU A 5 1.51 -3.12 3.76
N ILE A 6 0.19 -3.26 3.71
CA ILE A 6 -0.64 -3.60 4.88
C ILE A 6 -1.51 -4.82 4.55
N ARG A 7 -1.46 -5.86 5.38
CA ARG A 7 -2.41 -6.96 5.28
C ARG A 7 -3.74 -6.60 5.96
N HIS A 8 -4.86 -7.03 5.36
CA HIS A 8 -6.20 -6.85 5.93
C HIS A 8 -6.35 -7.44 7.35
N GLY A 9 -7.36 -7.00 8.09
CA GLY A 9 -7.74 -7.52 9.41
C GLY A 9 -8.21 -8.97 9.39
N GLU A 10 -8.29 -9.60 10.57
CA GLU A 10 -8.70 -11.01 10.72
C GLU A 10 -10.11 -11.24 10.13
N THR A 11 -10.26 -12.36 9.41
CA THR A 11 -11.52 -12.81 8.81
C THR A 11 -12.01 -14.12 9.41
N VAL A 12 -13.28 -14.43 9.16
CA VAL A 12 -13.87 -15.73 9.56
C VAL A 12 -13.11 -16.90 8.93
N ASP A 13 -12.65 -16.77 7.67
CA ASP A 13 -11.89 -17.81 6.99
C ASP A 13 -10.47 -17.96 7.58
N ASN A 14 -9.85 -16.88 8.05
CA ASN A 14 -8.57 -16.96 8.78
C ASN A 14 -8.73 -17.77 10.08
N VAL A 15 -9.82 -17.55 10.81
CA VAL A 15 -10.12 -18.28 12.06
C VAL A 15 -10.41 -19.75 11.78
N ALA A 16 -11.17 -20.02 10.71
CA ALA A 16 -11.52 -21.38 10.30
C ALA A 16 -10.35 -22.14 9.66
N GLY A 17 -9.24 -21.46 9.31
CA GLY A 17 -8.11 -22.09 8.64
C GLY A 17 -8.45 -22.62 7.25
N ILE A 18 -9.23 -21.86 6.48
CA ILE A 18 -9.63 -22.22 5.12
C ILE A 18 -9.07 -21.26 4.07
N TYR A 19 -8.96 -21.73 2.83
CA TYR A 19 -8.53 -20.90 1.71
C TYR A 19 -9.62 -19.89 1.37
N ALA A 20 -9.39 -18.62 1.66
CA ALA A 20 -10.30 -17.53 1.29
C ALA A 20 -10.13 -17.12 -0.17
N GLY A 21 -8.88 -16.91 -0.61
CA GLY A 21 -8.56 -16.51 -1.97
C GLY A 21 -9.30 -15.26 -2.43
N VAL A 22 -10.00 -15.36 -3.57
CA VAL A 22 -10.82 -14.29 -4.13
C VAL A 22 -12.24 -14.26 -3.57
N ARG A 23 -12.63 -15.21 -2.73
CA ARG A 23 -13.89 -15.17 -2.00
C ARG A 23 -13.93 -13.96 -1.07
N ASP A 24 -15.11 -13.40 -0.90
CA ASP A 24 -15.31 -12.22 -0.07
C ASP A 24 -15.61 -12.59 1.39
N SER A 25 -14.56 -12.96 2.12
CA SER A 25 -14.62 -13.33 3.53
C SER A 25 -14.77 -12.09 4.42
N ALA A 26 -15.71 -12.13 5.36
CA ALA A 26 -15.99 -11.03 6.27
C ALA A 26 -14.94 -10.91 7.38
N LEU A 27 -14.68 -9.69 7.85
CA LEU A 27 -13.92 -9.47 9.08
C LEU A 27 -14.65 -10.07 10.29
N THR A 28 -13.87 -10.61 11.23
CA THR A 28 -14.38 -10.92 12.57
C THR A 28 -14.53 -9.64 13.41
N THR A 29 -15.27 -9.71 14.50
CA THR A 29 -15.32 -8.60 15.47
C THR A 29 -13.92 -8.23 15.96
N HIS A 30 -13.05 -9.21 16.20
CA HIS A 30 -11.65 -9.00 16.54
C HIS A 30 -10.88 -8.31 15.38
N GLY A 31 -11.12 -8.75 14.14
CA GLY A 31 -10.53 -8.15 12.94
C GLY A 31 -10.89 -6.68 12.77
N VAL A 32 -12.14 -6.29 13.05
CA VAL A 32 -12.55 -4.88 13.04
C VAL A 32 -11.79 -4.08 14.11
N LEU A 33 -11.66 -4.61 15.32
CA LEU A 33 -10.86 -3.95 16.37
C LEU A 33 -9.39 -3.78 15.96
N GLN A 34 -8.81 -4.79 15.28
CA GLN A 34 -7.45 -4.69 14.73
C GLN A 34 -7.35 -3.51 13.74
N THR A 35 -8.31 -3.38 12.82
CA THR A 35 -8.27 -2.32 11.79
C THR A 35 -8.42 -0.92 12.39
N VAL A 36 -9.33 -0.74 13.36
CA VAL A 36 -9.51 0.53 14.07
C VAL A 36 -8.24 0.92 14.83
N ARG A 37 -7.61 -0.04 15.54
CA ARG A 37 -6.36 0.21 16.25
C ARG A 37 -5.21 0.56 15.31
N LEU A 38 -5.13 -0.10 14.15
CA LEU A 38 -4.13 0.23 13.14
C LEU A 38 -4.28 1.67 12.65
N GLY A 39 -5.50 2.08 12.29
CA GLY A 39 -5.77 3.45 11.86
C GLY A 39 -5.36 4.48 12.92
N ALA A 40 -5.81 4.28 14.16
CA ALA A 40 -5.48 5.15 15.28
C ALA A 40 -3.96 5.20 15.57
N HIS A 41 -3.28 4.06 15.48
CA HIS A 41 -1.84 3.96 15.68
C HIS A 41 -1.07 4.75 14.61
N LEU A 42 -1.38 4.54 13.32
CA LEU A 42 -0.72 5.26 12.23
C LEU A 42 -0.90 6.78 12.39
N ALA A 43 -2.09 7.24 12.77
CA ALA A 43 -2.34 8.66 13.04
C ALA A 43 -1.53 9.15 14.25
N SER A 44 -1.48 8.38 15.35
CA SER A 44 -0.78 8.76 16.59
C SER A 44 0.74 8.87 16.44
N ILE A 45 1.33 8.08 15.54
CA ILE A 45 2.77 8.18 15.23
C ILE A 45 3.08 9.20 14.12
N GLY A 46 2.11 10.05 13.77
CA GLY A 46 2.28 11.16 12.85
C GLY A 46 2.36 10.76 11.37
N VAL A 47 1.93 9.56 10.99
CA VAL A 47 1.86 9.14 9.59
C VAL A 47 0.71 9.88 8.91
N LYS A 48 1.04 10.70 7.90
CA LYS A 48 0.08 11.45 7.09
C LYS A 48 -0.11 10.76 5.76
N ILE A 49 -1.19 9.97 5.63
CA ILE A 49 -1.47 9.22 4.41
C ILE A 49 -2.12 10.14 3.38
N SER A 50 -1.52 10.23 2.19
CA SER A 50 -2.02 11.01 1.07
C SER A 50 -2.86 10.17 0.08
N HIS A 51 -2.53 8.89 -0.09
CA HIS A 51 -3.19 7.99 -1.03
C HIS A 51 -3.41 6.60 -0.42
N VAL A 52 -4.57 6.01 -0.70
CA VAL A 52 -4.90 4.66 -0.23
C VAL A 52 -5.37 3.80 -1.41
N TYR A 53 -4.61 2.75 -1.69
CA TYR A 53 -4.97 1.68 -2.63
C TYR A 53 -5.41 0.45 -1.84
N SER A 54 -6.43 -0.23 -2.31
CA SER A 54 -6.93 -1.44 -1.64
C SER A 54 -7.35 -2.50 -2.66
N SER A 55 -7.18 -3.76 -2.32
CA SER A 55 -8.01 -4.80 -2.93
C SER A 55 -9.49 -4.44 -2.79
N ASP A 56 -10.29 -4.80 -3.77
CA ASP A 56 -11.74 -4.57 -3.77
C ASP A 56 -12.53 -5.55 -2.87
N LEU A 57 -11.86 -6.58 -2.32
CA LEU A 57 -12.48 -7.51 -1.38
C LEU A 57 -12.78 -6.82 -0.04
N GLN A 58 -13.99 -7.04 0.51
CA GLN A 58 -14.52 -6.29 1.66
C GLN A 58 -13.57 -6.25 2.86
N ARG A 59 -12.81 -7.32 3.16
CA ARG A 59 -11.84 -7.36 4.26
C ARG A 59 -10.72 -6.34 4.11
N ALA A 60 -10.24 -6.13 2.88
CA ALA A 60 -9.23 -5.12 2.58
C ALA A 60 -9.84 -3.72 2.54
N VAL A 61 -11.01 -3.56 1.91
CA VAL A 61 -11.74 -2.29 1.84
C VAL A 61 -12.07 -1.75 3.24
N LYS A 62 -12.62 -2.59 4.14
CA LYS A 62 -12.94 -2.19 5.51
C LYS A 62 -11.68 -1.82 6.31
N THR A 63 -10.57 -2.52 6.07
CA THR A 63 -9.27 -2.18 6.69
C THR A 63 -8.77 -0.83 6.18
N ALA A 64 -8.78 -0.59 4.86
CA ALA A 64 -8.39 0.67 4.25
C ALA A 64 -9.26 1.84 4.73
N GLN A 65 -10.58 1.61 4.83
CA GLN A 65 -11.52 2.61 5.34
C GLN A 65 -11.23 3.00 6.79
N ALA A 66 -10.94 2.04 7.67
CA ALA A 66 -10.59 2.31 9.06
C ALA A 66 -9.30 3.15 9.17
N ILE A 67 -8.31 2.87 8.34
CA ILE A 67 -7.07 3.65 8.26
C ILE A 67 -7.37 5.07 7.77
N ARG A 68 -8.13 5.21 6.69
CA ARG A 68 -8.48 6.49 6.07
C ARG A 68 -9.24 7.40 7.03
N LEU A 69 -10.27 6.87 7.71
CA LEU A 69 -11.10 7.63 8.63
C LEU A 69 -10.38 8.10 9.91
N ALA A 70 -9.25 7.46 10.24
CA ALA A 70 -8.42 7.88 11.37
C ALA A 70 -7.46 9.04 11.03
N GLN A 71 -7.34 9.42 9.75
CA GLN A 71 -6.47 10.52 9.31
C GLN A 71 -7.16 11.88 9.42
N ILE A 72 -6.40 12.92 9.79
CA ILE A 72 -6.85 14.32 9.82
C ILE A 72 -5.79 15.19 9.12
N PRO A 73 -6.11 15.84 7.98
CA PRO A 73 -7.35 15.72 7.22
C PRO A 73 -7.54 14.32 6.64
N THR A 74 -8.80 13.93 6.40
CA THR A 74 -9.11 12.65 5.78
C THR A 74 -8.63 12.65 4.33
N PRO A 75 -7.82 11.65 3.90
CA PRO A 75 -7.35 11.57 2.53
C PRO A 75 -8.48 11.28 1.55
N PRO A 76 -8.23 11.41 0.23
CA PRO A 76 -9.19 11.06 -0.81
C PRO A 76 -9.75 9.64 -0.66
N GLU A 77 -10.82 9.33 -1.37
CA GLU A 77 -11.41 7.99 -1.34
C GLU A 77 -10.41 6.91 -1.77
N THR A 78 -10.58 5.74 -1.16
CA THR A 78 -9.73 4.57 -1.45
C THR A 78 -9.94 4.10 -2.88
N VAL A 79 -8.88 3.97 -3.64
CA VAL A 79 -8.87 3.36 -4.97
C VAL A 79 -8.90 1.83 -4.82
N LYS A 80 -10.00 1.21 -5.26
CA LYS A 80 -10.22 -0.25 -5.15
C LYS A 80 -9.79 -0.94 -6.42
N LEU A 81 -8.91 -1.93 -6.33
CA LEU A 81 -8.27 -2.58 -7.48
C LEU A 81 -8.34 -4.10 -7.38
N GLN A 82 -8.90 -4.75 -8.41
CA GLN A 82 -8.96 -6.22 -8.49
C GLN A 82 -7.56 -6.85 -8.56
N MET A 83 -6.60 -6.16 -9.16
CA MET A 83 -5.23 -6.65 -9.24
C MET A 83 -4.54 -6.82 -7.87
N LEU A 84 -5.07 -6.21 -6.82
CA LEU A 84 -4.62 -6.38 -5.43
C LEU A 84 -5.34 -7.52 -4.68
N ARG A 85 -6.26 -8.27 -5.33
CA ARG A 85 -6.88 -9.46 -4.72
C ARG A 85 -5.83 -10.49 -4.34
N GLU A 86 -6.16 -11.34 -3.36
CA GLU A 86 -5.33 -12.47 -2.99
C GLU A 86 -5.18 -13.44 -4.18
N GLN A 87 -4.28 -14.39 -4.06
CA GLN A 87 -4.18 -15.51 -4.99
C GLN A 87 -5.53 -16.18 -5.14
N ASP A 88 -5.98 -16.37 -6.38
CA ASP A 88 -7.12 -17.24 -6.67
C ASP A 88 -6.73 -18.70 -6.41
N PHE A 89 -7.34 -19.31 -5.42
CA PHE A 89 -7.09 -20.71 -5.10
C PHE A 89 -7.99 -21.67 -5.89
N GLY A 90 -8.86 -21.15 -6.77
CA GLY A 90 -9.71 -21.96 -7.63
C GLY A 90 -10.56 -22.95 -6.84
N TRP A 91 -10.43 -24.23 -7.18
CA TRP A 91 -11.20 -25.32 -6.56
C TRP A 91 -10.98 -25.46 -5.04
N TRP A 92 -9.85 -24.99 -4.49
CA TRP A 92 -9.56 -25.06 -3.04
C TRP A 92 -10.24 -23.98 -2.21
N GLU A 93 -10.82 -22.95 -2.83
CA GLU A 93 -11.49 -21.90 -2.06
C GLU A 93 -12.63 -22.45 -1.20
N GLY A 94 -12.66 -22.06 0.06
CA GLY A 94 -13.59 -22.56 1.06
C GLY A 94 -13.23 -23.90 1.69
N LYS A 95 -12.13 -24.55 1.26
CA LYS A 95 -11.65 -25.78 1.84
C LYS A 95 -10.57 -25.53 2.90
N ALA A 96 -10.40 -26.48 3.82
CA ALA A 96 -9.38 -26.40 4.86
C ALA A 96 -7.97 -26.31 4.27
N ILE A 97 -7.12 -25.50 4.88
CA ILE A 97 -5.72 -25.38 4.49
C ILE A 97 -4.97 -26.64 4.90
N VAL A 98 -4.57 -27.43 3.92
CA VAL A 98 -3.82 -28.67 4.13
C VAL A 98 -2.35 -28.42 3.95
N LYS A 99 -1.54 -28.79 4.95
CA LYS A 99 -0.09 -28.76 4.87
C LYS A 99 0.39 -29.93 4.01
N GLY A 100 0.78 -29.68 2.79
CA GLY A 100 1.16 -30.72 1.82
C GLY A 100 -0.03 -31.35 1.09
N GLY A 101 0.25 -32.21 0.13
CA GLY A 101 -0.79 -32.98 -0.58
C GLY A 101 -1.65 -32.22 -1.60
N ARG A 102 -1.39 -30.93 -1.85
CA ARG A 102 -2.13 -30.17 -2.88
C ARG A 102 -2.01 -30.80 -4.28
N ASP A 103 -0.83 -31.27 -4.65
CA ASP A 103 -0.61 -31.88 -5.96
C ASP A 103 -1.37 -33.20 -6.07
N THR A 104 -1.41 -34.01 -5.02
CA THR A 104 -2.20 -35.24 -4.97
C THR A 104 -3.70 -34.97 -5.10
N GLN A 105 -4.21 -33.97 -4.36
CA GLN A 105 -5.62 -33.57 -4.47
C GLN A 105 -5.93 -32.96 -5.85
N ARG A 106 -5.02 -32.18 -6.42
CA ARG A 106 -5.15 -31.66 -7.78
C ARG A 106 -5.31 -32.79 -8.80
N LEU A 107 -4.44 -33.79 -8.73
CA LEU A 107 -4.51 -34.97 -9.63
C LEU A 107 -5.82 -35.77 -9.46
N ALA A 108 -6.35 -35.84 -8.24
CA ALA A 108 -7.60 -36.55 -7.96
C ALA A 108 -8.84 -35.82 -8.50
N HIS A 109 -8.80 -34.50 -8.63
CA HIS A 109 -9.97 -33.66 -8.92
C HIS A 109 -9.86 -32.82 -10.19
N CYS A 110 -8.72 -32.87 -10.90
CA CYS A 110 -8.51 -32.05 -12.10
C CYS A 110 -9.46 -32.38 -13.27
N LEU A 111 -10.14 -33.51 -13.22
CA LEU A 111 -11.14 -33.92 -14.22
C LEU A 111 -12.59 -33.69 -13.75
N ASP A 112 -12.79 -33.19 -12.52
CA ASP A 112 -14.12 -32.90 -12.01
C ASP A 112 -14.72 -31.70 -12.76
N ASP A 113 -16.03 -31.76 -13.01
CA ASP A 113 -16.76 -30.63 -13.60
C ASP A 113 -16.60 -29.37 -12.73
N GLY A 114 -16.24 -28.25 -13.35
CA GLY A 114 -16.03 -26.99 -12.67
C GLY A 114 -14.70 -26.87 -11.92
N PHE A 115 -13.77 -27.82 -12.10
CA PHE A 115 -12.42 -27.68 -11.55
C PHE A 115 -11.74 -26.44 -12.12
N LYS A 116 -11.22 -25.60 -11.23
CA LYS A 116 -10.40 -24.44 -11.56
C LYS A 116 -9.09 -24.56 -10.82
N ASP A 117 -8.00 -24.50 -11.55
CA ASP A 117 -6.65 -24.53 -10.95
C ASP A 117 -6.32 -23.23 -10.20
N ILE A 118 -5.32 -23.31 -9.36
CA ILE A 118 -4.78 -22.15 -8.62
C ILE A 118 -4.15 -21.16 -9.60
N GLU A 119 -4.35 -19.87 -9.35
CA GLU A 119 -3.66 -18.80 -10.07
C GLU A 119 -2.15 -19.05 -10.13
N SER A 120 -1.58 -18.93 -11.32
CA SER A 120 -0.17 -19.16 -11.54
C SER A 120 0.72 -18.09 -10.91
N LYS A 121 1.97 -18.45 -10.60
CA LYS A 121 2.97 -17.49 -10.13
C LYS A 121 3.26 -16.38 -11.15
N ALA A 122 3.17 -16.71 -12.45
CA ALA A 122 3.37 -15.75 -13.53
C ALA A 122 2.28 -14.68 -13.53
N SER A 123 1.00 -15.09 -13.45
CA SER A 123 -0.14 -14.17 -13.36
C SER A 123 -0.03 -13.22 -12.16
N GLN A 124 0.29 -13.75 -10.97
CA GLN A 124 0.48 -12.92 -9.78
C GLN A 124 1.59 -11.89 -9.95
N LYS A 125 2.71 -12.30 -10.58
CA LYS A 125 3.83 -11.39 -10.87
C LYS A 125 3.40 -10.31 -11.86
N GLU A 126 2.77 -10.67 -12.96
CA GLU A 126 2.33 -9.76 -14.01
C GLU A 126 1.38 -8.66 -13.48
N ARG A 127 0.37 -9.05 -12.66
CA ARG A 127 -0.54 -8.04 -12.09
C ARG A 127 0.14 -7.15 -11.04
N MET A 128 1.21 -7.61 -10.37
CA MET A 128 2.02 -6.75 -9.49
C MET A 128 2.95 -5.82 -10.27
N GLU A 129 3.53 -6.28 -11.38
CA GLU A 129 4.26 -5.41 -12.31
C GLU A 129 3.36 -4.29 -12.84
N THR A 130 2.15 -4.64 -13.29
CA THR A 130 1.15 -3.67 -13.75
C THR A 130 0.77 -2.69 -12.65
N PHE A 131 0.53 -3.17 -11.42
CA PHE A 131 0.20 -2.29 -10.28
C PHE A 131 1.34 -1.32 -9.97
N ILE A 132 2.58 -1.80 -9.91
CA ILE A 132 3.74 -0.94 -9.66
C ILE A 132 3.85 0.12 -10.75
N THR A 133 3.81 -0.29 -12.02
CA THR A 133 4.02 0.63 -13.14
C THR A 133 2.90 1.67 -13.24
N THR A 134 1.64 1.25 -13.09
CA THR A 134 0.50 2.13 -13.31
C THR A 134 0.17 3.01 -12.11
N TYR A 135 0.30 2.46 -10.88
CA TYR A 135 -0.20 3.13 -9.68
C TYR A 135 0.89 3.58 -8.71
N LEU A 136 1.98 2.82 -8.55
CA LEU A 136 3.03 3.19 -7.60
C LEU A 136 4.14 4.05 -8.22
N SER A 137 4.59 3.73 -9.44
CA SER A 137 5.69 4.47 -10.08
C SER A 137 5.44 5.98 -10.19
N PRO A 138 4.23 6.45 -10.55
CA PRO A 138 3.98 7.89 -10.56
C PRO A 138 4.24 8.54 -9.20
N HIS A 139 3.80 7.93 -8.10
CA HIS A 139 4.06 8.44 -6.76
C HIS A 139 5.54 8.35 -6.39
N ILE A 140 6.20 7.24 -6.70
CA ILE A 140 7.61 7.03 -6.36
C ILE A 140 8.50 8.05 -7.07
N LEU A 141 8.20 8.38 -8.33
CA LEU A 141 9.03 9.26 -9.15
C LEU A 141 8.74 10.75 -8.94
N THR A 142 7.51 11.10 -8.54
CA THR A 142 7.09 12.51 -8.39
C THR A 142 6.92 12.96 -6.95
N ALA A 143 6.92 12.03 -6.00
CA ALA A 143 6.61 12.34 -4.62
C ALA A 143 7.67 13.23 -3.96
N GLY A 144 7.20 14.33 -3.38
CA GLY A 144 7.98 15.14 -2.47
C GLY A 144 8.24 14.44 -1.13
N ASP A 145 9.14 15.03 -0.33
CA ASP A 145 9.34 14.61 1.05
C ASP A 145 8.04 14.82 1.84
N GLY A 146 7.47 13.70 2.35
CA GLY A 146 6.28 13.72 3.21
C GLY A 146 5.07 12.96 2.67
N ASP A 147 5.02 12.61 1.39
CA ASP A 147 3.93 11.79 0.86
C ASP A 147 3.97 10.36 1.40
N THR A 148 2.80 9.87 1.82
CA THR A 148 2.64 8.49 2.25
C THR A 148 1.55 7.80 1.46
N VAL A 149 1.91 6.70 0.82
CA VAL A 149 0.99 5.80 0.12
C VAL A 149 0.76 4.55 0.95
N ALA A 150 -0.50 4.20 1.19
CA ALA A 150 -0.88 2.96 1.85
C ALA A 150 -1.50 1.97 0.83
N VAL A 151 -1.02 0.73 0.82
CA VAL A 151 -1.55 -0.36 -0.01
C VAL A 151 -2.08 -1.44 0.92
N VAL A 152 -3.40 -1.66 0.88
CA VAL A 152 -4.07 -2.65 1.72
C VAL A 152 -4.47 -3.86 0.88
N ALA A 153 -3.85 -5.01 1.15
CA ALA A 153 -4.06 -6.22 0.37
C ALA A 153 -3.96 -7.49 1.25
N HIS A 154 -3.41 -8.58 0.71
CA HIS A 154 -3.43 -9.91 1.32
C HIS A 154 -2.02 -10.50 1.38
N GLY A 155 -1.85 -11.59 2.14
CA GLY A 155 -0.52 -12.08 2.49
C GLY A 155 0.33 -12.52 1.29
N ILE A 156 -0.24 -13.33 0.39
CA ILE A 156 0.53 -13.86 -0.74
C ILE A 156 0.81 -12.74 -1.76
N ILE A 157 -0.22 -11.96 -2.13
CA ILE A 157 -0.03 -10.92 -3.13
C ILE A 157 0.88 -9.79 -2.65
N LEU A 158 0.88 -9.44 -1.36
CA LEU A 158 1.84 -8.49 -0.77
C LEU A 158 3.27 -9.02 -0.85
N SER A 159 3.46 -10.34 -0.70
CA SER A 159 4.79 -10.94 -0.88
C SER A 159 5.26 -10.89 -2.34
N TYR A 160 4.34 -10.99 -3.31
CA TYR A 160 4.67 -10.78 -4.72
C TYR A 160 4.95 -9.31 -5.01
N LEU A 161 4.13 -8.40 -4.50
CA LEU A 161 4.32 -6.96 -4.65
C LEU A 161 5.69 -6.54 -4.11
N TRP A 162 6.04 -6.97 -2.89
CA TRP A 162 7.32 -6.69 -2.28
C TRP A 162 8.49 -7.18 -3.14
N ARG A 163 8.48 -8.45 -3.55
CA ARG A 163 9.57 -9.02 -4.37
C ARG A 163 9.71 -8.36 -5.73
N THR A 164 8.58 -7.99 -6.34
CA THR A 164 8.57 -7.29 -7.62
C THR A 164 9.09 -5.86 -7.47
N LEU A 165 8.67 -5.16 -6.42
CA LEU A 165 9.14 -3.81 -6.11
C LEU A 165 10.64 -3.79 -5.80
N LEU A 166 11.12 -4.72 -4.96
CA LEU A 166 12.52 -4.81 -4.57
C LEU A 166 13.46 -4.92 -5.79
N LYS A 167 13.05 -5.66 -6.82
CA LYS A 167 13.82 -5.85 -8.06
C LYS A 167 13.97 -4.59 -8.92
N ARG A 168 13.17 -3.55 -8.66
CA ARG A 168 13.26 -2.27 -9.35
C ARG A 168 14.36 -1.36 -8.79
N PHE A 169 14.87 -1.65 -7.60
CA PHE A 169 15.94 -0.90 -6.95
C PHE A 169 17.30 -1.56 -7.15
N ASN A 170 18.35 -0.74 -7.16
CA ASN A 170 19.71 -1.27 -7.08
C ASN A 170 19.91 -1.91 -5.69
N ALA A 171 20.47 -3.12 -5.64
CA ALA A 171 20.71 -3.83 -4.39
C ALA A 171 21.55 -3.03 -3.38
N GLN A 172 22.49 -2.20 -3.88
CA GLN A 172 23.33 -1.33 -3.05
C GLN A 172 22.56 -0.11 -2.49
N SER A 173 21.40 0.21 -3.07
CA SER A 173 20.54 1.32 -2.61
C SER A 173 19.48 0.87 -1.61
N VAL A 174 19.46 -0.41 -1.25
CA VAL A 174 18.51 -0.95 -0.27
C VAL A 174 19.17 -1.01 1.10
N THR A 175 18.58 -0.33 2.07
CA THR A 175 19.05 -0.30 3.45
C THR A 175 17.99 -0.88 4.39
N VAL A 176 18.45 -1.46 5.49
CA VAL A 176 17.59 -2.06 6.51
C VAL A 176 17.86 -1.37 7.84
N HIS A 177 16.78 -0.93 8.51
CA HIS A 177 16.92 -0.30 9.82
C HIS A 177 17.51 -1.29 10.83
N PRO A 178 18.46 -0.88 11.71
CA PRO A 178 19.16 -1.79 12.63
C PRO A 178 18.25 -2.65 13.53
N GLY A 179 17.04 -2.19 13.82
CA GLY A 179 16.06 -2.93 14.63
C GLY A 179 15.25 -3.98 13.85
N VAL A 180 15.44 -4.12 12.55
CA VAL A 180 14.72 -5.09 11.72
C VAL A 180 15.47 -6.41 11.69
N ILE A 181 14.83 -7.46 12.21
CA ILE A 181 15.37 -8.82 12.16
C ILE A 181 14.87 -9.48 10.88
N LEU A 182 15.78 -9.76 9.98
CA LEU A 182 15.51 -10.53 8.76
C LEU A 182 15.76 -12.02 9.05
N GLY A 183 14.92 -12.86 8.46
CA GLY A 183 15.15 -14.30 8.49
C GLY A 183 16.29 -14.73 7.55
N ASP A 184 16.73 -15.97 7.64
CA ASP A 184 17.87 -16.54 6.91
C ASP A 184 17.73 -16.52 5.37
N ARG A 185 16.52 -16.25 4.86
CA ARG A 185 16.21 -16.27 3.41
C ARG A 185 16.40 -14.94 2.70
N GLY A 186 17.00 -13.95 3.36
CA GLY A 186 17.31 -12.64 2.78
C GLY A 186 16.09 -11.72 2.58
N LEU A 187 16.35 -10.57 1.94
CA LEU A 187 15.36 -9.49 1.76
C LEU A 187 14.11 -9.87 0.96
N GLU A 188 14.19 -10.85 0.08
CA GLU A 188 13.03 -11.30 -0.71
C GLU A 188 11.94 -11.97 0.14
N TYR A 189 12.30 -12.44 1.35
CA TYR A 189 11.43 -13.22 2.23
C TYR A 189 11.28 -12.56 3.59
N MET A 190 10.39 -11.59 3.67
CA MET A 190 10.11 -10.83 4.90
C MET A 190 9.32 -11.61 5.96
N GLY A 191 9.19 -12.93 5.81
CA GLY A 191 8.38 -13.75 6.70
C GLY A 191 6.90 -13.74 6.37
N GLY A 192 6.07 -14.20 7.31
CA GLY A 192 4.62 -14.21 7.16
C GLY A 192 3.99 -12.85 7.45
N TRP A 193 2.89 -12.57 6.78
CA TRP A 193 2.08 -11.38 7.04
C TRP A 193 1.03 -11.68 8.12
N SER A 194 1.09 -11.00 9.25
CA SER A 194 0.03 -11.04 10.27
C SER A 194 -1.15 -10.18 9.85
N ASN A 195 -2.37 -10.49 10.33
CA ASN A 195 -3.52 -9.61 10.10
C ASN A 195 -3.24 -8.20 10.65
N THR A 196 -3.47 -7.18 9.86
CA THR A 196 -3.12 -5.77 10.08
C THR A 196 -1.61 -5.51 10.28
N GLY A 197 -0.75 -6.51 10.10
CA GLY A 197 0.69 -6.31 10.03
C GLY A 197 1.06 -5.51 8.79
N TYR A 198 2.06 -4.64 8.93
CA TYR A 198 2.49 -3.80 7.82
C TYR A 198 4.02 -3.76 7.68
N LEU A 199 4.45 -3.60 6.44
CA LEU A 199 5.82 -3.29 6.04
C LEU A 199 5.90 -1.77 5.82
N ASP A 200 6.87 -1.14 6.45
CA ASP A 200 7.10 0.30 6.40
C ASP A 200 8.36 0.59 5.61
N LEU A 201 8.21 1.28 4.50
CA LEU A 201 9.25 1.59 3.54
C LEU A 201 9.40 3.09 3.38
N GLU A 202 10.63 3.55 3.29
CA GLU A 202 10.97 4.92 2.93
C GLU A 202 11.75 4.93 1.61
N ILE A 203 11.30 5.72 0.65
CA ILE A 203 11.91 5.85 -0.68
C ILE A 203 12.35 7.31 -0.84
N LYS A 204 13.63 7.52 -1.16
CA LYS A 204 14.24 8.85 -1.33
C LYS A 204 15.08 8.89 -2.60
N HIS A 205 15.24 10.08 -3.17
CA HIS A 205 16.25 10.29 -4.19
C HIS A 205 17.64 10.13 -3.55
N ARG A 206 18.54 9.49 -4.27
CA ARG A 206 19.94 9.43 -3.89
C ARG A 206 20.49 10.85 -3.99
N LEU A 207 20.94 11.40 -2.87
CA LEU A 207 21.70 12.65 -2.92
C LEU A 207 22.95 12.35 -3.76
N SER A 208 23.10 13.00 -4.90
CA SER A 208 24.38 13.04 -5.58
C SER A 208 25.37 13.65 -4.57
N GLU A 209 26.38 12.88 -4.16
CA GLU A 209 27.48 13.46 -3.41
C GLU A 209 27.98 14.68 -4.20
N PRO A 210 28.16 15.84 -3.57
CA PRO A 210 28.77 16.97 -4.25
C PRO A 210 30.13 16.46 -4.75
N THR A 211 30.27 16.39 -6.07
CA THR A 211 31.56 16.12 -6.72
C THR A 211 32.56 17.07 -6.07
N ALA A 212 33.48 16.53 -5.27
CA ALA A 212 34.57 17.29 -4.69
C ALA A 212 35.29 17.92 -5.87
N CYS A 213 35.02 19.19 -6.10
CA CYS A 213 35.83 20.00 -7.01
C CYS A 213 37.26 19.93 -6.48
N LEU A 214 38.09 19.19 -7.20
CA LEU A 214 39.53 19.32 -7.06
C LEU A 214 39.88 20.80 -7.31
N GLN A 215 40.04 21.56 -6.22
CA GLN A 215 40.60 22.86 -6.27
C GLN A 215 42.08 22.67 -6.67
N ALA A 216 42.35 22.95 -7.92
CA ALA A 216 43.71 23.19 -8.36
C ALA A 216 44.18 24.51 -7.70
N ASP A 217 45.18 24.40 -6.86
CA ASP A 217 45.95 25.52 -6.35
C ASP A 217 46.44 26.39 -7.50
N SER A 218 46.09 27.64 -7.46
CA SER A 218 46.86 28.69 -8.14
C SER A 218 46.85 29.96 -7.29
N SER A 219 48.00 30.20 -6.76
CA SER A 219 48.52 31.31 -6.01
C SER A 219 48.12 32.70 -6.48
N ASN A 220 48.02 33.58 -5.47
CA ASN A 220 48.32 35.02 -5.43
C ASN A 220 47.68 35.98 -6.45
N VAL A 221 46.81 36.87 -5.93
CA VAL A 221 46.97 38.32 -6.14
C VAL A 221 46.28 39.11 -5.02
N VAL A 222 46.97 40.15 -4.60
CA VAL A 222 46.81 41.11 -3.55
C VAL A 222 45.57 42.02 -3.68
N VAL A 223 45.00 42.40 -2.53
CA VAL A 223 43.92 43.40 -2.28
C VAL A 223 44.31 44.81 -2.77
N PRO A 224 43.37 45.70 -3.07
CA PRO A 224 42.99 46.64 -2.01
C PRO A 224 41.49 46.99 -1.89
N ALA A 225 41.20 47.51 -0.72
CA ALA A 225 39.94 47.92 -0.14
C ALA A 225 39.25 49.11 -0.85
N GLY A 226 37.93 49.16 -0.67
CA GLY A 226 37.24 50.46 -0.82
C GLY A 226 35.75 50.35 -1.07
N SER A 227 34.98 50.55 -0.01
CA SER A 227 33.84 51.48 0.12
C SER A 227 32.44 51.09 -0.30
N THR A 228 31.61 51.12 0.70
CA THR A 228 30.30 51.76 0.91
C THR A 228 29.00 51.08 0.41
N CYS A 229 28.20 50.95 1.43
CA CYS A 229 26.74 50.70 1.52
C CYS A 229 25.90 51.50 0.53
N VAL A 230 24.79 50.93 0.07
CA VAL A 230 23.49 51.60 0.07
C VAL A 230 22.38 50.55 0.22
N GLU A 231 21.58 50.74 1.26
CA GLU A 231 20.25 50.14 1.47
C GLU A 231 19.25 50.84 0.53
N GLU A 232 18.34 50.07 -0.03
CA GLU A 232 17.05 50.65 -0.46
C GLU A 232 15.91 49.65 -0.18
N LYS A 233 15.05 50.13 0.73
CA LYS A 233 13.73 49.65 1.06
C LYS A 233 12.72 50.17 0.05
N VAL A 234 11.53 49.55 0.10
CA VAL A 234 10.19 50.02 -0.35
C VAL A 234 9.62 49.05 -1.41
N SER A 235 8.40 48.60 -1.33
CA SER A 235 7.20 48.68 -0.46
C SER A 235 6.13 47.70 -0.98
N THR A 236 5.31 47.32 -0.06
CA THR A 236 3.97 46.71 -0.18
C THR A 236 3.03 47.39 -1.18
N GLU A 237 2.15 46.65 -1.86
CA GLU A 237 0.72 46.54 -1.64
C GLU A 237 -0.06 45.98 -2.86
N PRO A 238 -1.33 45.56 -2.69
CA PRO A 238 -2.00 44.52 -3.45
C PRO A 238 -3.14 45.02 -4.35
N MET A 239 -3.60 44.23 -5.30
CA MET A 239 -4.93 44.37 -5.90
C MET A 239 -5.44 43.04 -6.48
N SER A 240 -6.35 42.41 -5.92
CA SER A 240 -7.80 42.22 -6.01
C SER A 240 -8.43 42.13 -7.42
N LYS A 241 -9.21 41.02 -7.56
CA LYS A 241 -10.43 40.81 -8.32
C LYS A 241 -10.40 40.81 -9.86
N LEU A 242 -10.78 39.70 -10.46
CA LEU A 242 -12.02 39.65 -11.24
C LEU A 242 -12.51 38.21 -11.43
N ALA A 243 -13.77 38.04 -11.15
CA ALA A 243 -14.58 36.84 -11.35
C ALA A 243 -15.27 36.87 -12.72
N SER A 244 -15.82 35.73 -13.09
CA SER A 244 -16.85 35.42 -14.12
C SER A 244 -16.27 34.70 -15.33
N SER A 245 -16.84 33.65 -15.87
CA SER A 245 -18.18 33.08 -15.86
C SER A 245 -18.13 31.72 -16.55
N ILE A 246 -18.95 30.80 -16.11
CA ILE A 246 -19.30 29.53 -16.75
C ILE A 246 -20.11 29.83 -18.02
N PRO A 247 -20.10 28.94 -19.02
CA PRO A 247 -21.33 28.23 -19.31
C PRO A 247 -21.17 26.71 -19.51
N VAL A 248 -22.23 26.04 -19.05
CA VAL A 248 -22.67 24.67 -19.22
C VAL A 248 -23.25 24.51 -20.65
N ASP A 249 -23.16 23.27 -21.12
CA ASP A 249 -24.03 22.53 -22.08
C ASP A 249 -23.21 21.88 -23.19
N LEU A 250 -23.37 20.64 -23.48
CA LEU A 250 -24.38 19.72 -23.93
C LEU A 250 -23.77 18.36 -24.36
N ASP A 251 -24.30 17.31 -23.85
CA ASP A 251 -24.96 16.11 -24.37
C ASP A 251 -24.21 15.13 -25.31
N PRO A 252 -24.44 13.84 -25.04
CA PRO A 252 -23.69 12.74 -25.64
C PRO A 252 -24.47 12.04 -26.74
N THR A 253 -23.92 11.87 -27.92
CA THR A 253 -24.22 10.72 -28.78
C THR A 253 -23.21 10.59 -29.94
N GLN A 254 -22.94 9.35 -30.21
CA GLN A 254 -22.52 8.76 -31.49
C GLN A 254 -21.05 8.41 -31.70
N SER A 255 -20.91 7.13 -31.78
CA SER A 255 -20.42 6.25 -32.83
C SER A 255 -18.95 5.88 -32.83
N THR A 256 -18.77 4.58 -32.68
CA THR A 256 -17.60 3.80 -33.03
C THR A 256 -17.12 4.01 -34.47
N PRO A 257 -15.81 3.86 -34.68
CA PRO A 257 -15.39 3.03 -35.79
C PRO A 257 -14.40 1.93 -35.33
N THR A 258 -14.72 0.74 -35.73
CA THR A 258 -13.88 -0.42 -35.89
C THR A 258 -12.63 -0.07 -36.73
N GLY A 259 -11.48 -0.18 -36.10
CA GLY A 259 -10.19 -0.12 -36.78
C GLY A 259 -9.33 -1.31 -36.32
N VAL A 260 -9.28 -2.33 -37.14
CA VAL A 260 -8.33 -3.43 -37.07
C VAL A 260 -6.93 -2.85 -37.27
N ILE A 261 -6.06 -2.96 -36.28
CA ILE A 261 -4.64 -2.74 -36.48
C ILE A 261 -3.91 -4.04 -36.15
N HIS A 262 -3.18 -4.48 -37.15
CA HIS A 262 -2.29 -5.61 -37.17
C HIS A 262 -1.28 -5.55 -36.04
N SER A 263 -1.13 -6.70 -35.39
CA SER A 263 -0.06 -7.08 -34.48
C SER A 263 1.29 -7.07 -35.19
N ASP A 264 2.19 -6.22 -34.75
CA ASP A 264 3.61 -6.51 -34.83
C ASP A 264 4.13 -6.80 -33.43
N ALA A 265 4.33 -8.07 -33.20
CA ALA A 265 5.08 -8.58 -32.06
C ALA A 265 6.55 -8.33 -32.31
N THR A 266 7.20 -7.60 -31.48
CA THR A 266 8.55 -7.85 -30.94
C THR A 266 9.05 -6.58 -30.25
N THR A 267 8.69 -6.42 -28.97
CA THR A 267 9.51 -5.58 -28.11
C THR A 267 9.63 -6.32 -26.78
N THR A 268 10.61 -7.18 -26.69
CA THR A 268 11.20 -7.53 -25.40
C THR A 268 11.84 -6.26 -24.85
N SER A 269 11.00 -5.41 -24.25
CA SER A 269 11.50 -4.28 -23.48
C SER A 269 12.22 -4.88 -22.28
N SER A 270 13.53 -4.74 -22.26
CA SER A 270 14.34 -4.77 -21.06
C SER A 270 13.56 -3.99 -19.98
N LEU A 271 13.14 -4.66 -18.93
CA LEU A 271 12.63 -4.03 -17.72
C LEU A 271 13.79 -3.24 -17.14
N SER A 272 13.97 -2.02 -17.63
CA SER A 272 14.90 -1.07 -17.08
C SER A 272 14.47 -0.85 -15.64
N SER A 273 15.41 -0.91 -14.75
CA SER A 273 15.29 -0.64 -13.34
C SER A 273 14.90 0.85 -13.15
N ASP A 274 13.61 1.13 -13.11
CA ASP A 274 13.07 2.49 -13.10
C ASP A 274 13.51 3.30 -11.86
N PHE A 275 14.02 2.62 -10.82
CA PHE A 275 14.34 3.23 -9.53
C PHE A 275 15.83 3.15 -9.16
N GLN A 276 16.73 3.15 -10.17
CA GLN A 276 18.18 3.02 -9.93
C GLN A 276 18.78 4.17 -9.13
N ASP A 277 18.25 5.38 -9.32
CA ASP A 277 18.70 6.60 -8.63
C ASP A 277 18.00 6.83 -7.29
N LEU A 278 17.16 5.87 -6.89
CA LEU A 278 16.42 5.94 -5.63
C LEU A 278 17.04 5.03 -4.58
N GLN A 279 16.91 5.44 -3.33
CA GLN A 279 17.21 4.63 -2.15
C GLN A 279 15.93 4.09 -1.55
N LEU A 280 15.95 2.83 -1.14
CA LEU A 280 14.87 2.14 -0.44
C LEU A 280 15.32 1.78 0.97
N ALA A 281 14.69 2.36 1.99
CA ALA A 281 14.95 2.01 3.37
C ALA A 281 13.78 1.20 3.95
N ILE A 282 14.09 0.02 4.48
CA ILE A 282 13.14 -0.84 5.20
C ILE A 282 13.14 -0.41 6.66
N LYS A 283 12.08 0.28 7.09
CA LYS A 283 11.97 0.84 8.44
C LYS A 283 11.49 -0.20 9.44
N SER A 284 10.52 -1.02 9.06
CA SER A 284 10.01 -2.12 9.90
C SER A 284 9.30 -3.18 9.07
N VAL A 285 9.25 -4.40 9.57
CA VAL A 285 8.65 -5.57 8.91
C VAL A 285 7.58 -6.17 9.79
N ASN A 286 6.39 -6.42 9.22
CA ASN A 286 5.24 -7.03 9.89
C ASN A 286 4.96 -6.42 11.27
N THR A 287 4.94 -5.08 11.33
CA THR A 287 4.75 -4.31 12.57
C THR A 287 3.37 -4.54 13.16
N LEU A 288 3.32 -4.83 14.46
CA LEU A 288 2.11 -5.17 15.21
C LEU A 288 1.93 -4.36 16.50
N GLU A 289 2.64 -3.23 16.62
CA GLU A 289 2.63 -2.38 17.82
C GLU A 289 1.20 -1.96 18.23
N HIS A 290 0.34 -1.70 17.25
CA HIS A 290 -1.07 -1.36 17.45
C HIS A 290 -1.89 -2.48 18.10
N LEU A 291 -1.40 -3.72 18.08
CA LEU A 291 -2.09 -4.86 18.69
C LEU A 291 -1.65 -5.13 20.13
N LYS A 292 -0.67 -4.40 20.66
CA LYS A 292 -0.25 -4.53 22.06
C LYS A 292 -1.45 -4.36 23.01
N GLY A 293 -1.62 -5.32 23.92
CA GLY A 293 -2.74 -5.34 24.87
C GLY A 293 -4.10 -5.74 24.27
N LEU A 294 -4.21 -6.02 22.98
CA LEU A 294 -5.43 -6.57 22.39
C LEU A 294 -5.48 -8.07 22.63
N LYS A 295 -6.34 -8.49 23.57
CA LYS A 295 -6.55 -9.90 23.88
C LYS A 295 -7.65 -10.47 23.00
N LYS A 296 -7.38 -11.62 22.38
CA LYS A 296 -8.40 -12.41 21.68
C LYS A 296 -9.00 -13.42 22.67
N THR A 297 -10.31 -13.32 22.88
CA THR A 297 -11.04 -14.34 23.65
C THR A 297 -11.18 -15.60 22.79
N ARG A 298 -10.67 -16.74 23.26
CA ARG A 298 -10.83 -18.03 22.57
C ARG A 298 -12.32 -18.41 22.51
N GLY A 299 -12.81 -18.74 21.31
CA GLY A 299 -14.14 -19.33 21.12
C GLY A 299 -15.33 -18.41 21.40
N GLY A 300 -15.12 -17.09 21.54
CA GLY A 300 -16.18 -16.15 21.84
C GLY A 300 -16.64 -15.31 20.64
N ILE A 301 -17.50 -14.34 20.90
CA ILE A 301 -18.03 -13.32 19.96
C ILE A 301 -16.92 -12.68 19.12
N GLY A 302 -15.71 -12.56 19.65
CA GLY A 302 -14.55 -12.01 18.94
C GLY A 302 -14.19 -12.73 17.64
N SER A 303 -14.46 -14.03 17.53
CA SER A 303 -14.19 -14.85 16.33
C SER A 303 -15.38 -14.92 15.38
N ALA A 304 -16.55 -14.41 15.78
CA ALA A 304 -17.74 -14.37 14.94
C ALA A 304 -17.61 -13.27 13.86
N LYS A 305 -18.40 -13.42 12.80
CA LYS A 305 -18.56 -12.37 11.80
C LYS A 305 -19.02 -11.08 12.47
N HIS A 306 -18.36 -9.97 12.14
CA HIS A 306 -18.79 -8.67 12.64
C HIS A 306 -20.14 -8.29 12.03
N ASP A 307 -21.05 -7.83 12.90
CA ASP A 307 -22.33 -7.27 12.50
C ASP A 307 -22.23 -5.74 12.57
N ASP A 308 -22.25 -5.08 11.43
CA ASP A 308 -22.18 -3.62 11.32
C ASP A 308 -23.42 -2.93 11.96
N LYS A 309 -24.51 -3.69 12.20
CA LYS A 309 -25.72 -3.20 12.85
C LYS A 309 -25.71 -3.37 14.37
N GLN A 310 -24.71 -4.07 14.92
CA GLN A 310 -24.59 -4.31 16.35
C GLN A 310 -24.30 -3.01 17.07
N GLN A 311 -25.24 -2.54 17.87
CA GLN A 311 -25.07 -1.37 18.73
C GLN A 311 -24.34 -1.78 20.02
N ARG A 312 -23.52 -0.86 20.56
CA ARG A 312 -22.91 -1.07 21.88
C ARG A 312 -24.00 -1.10 22.93
N VAL A 313 -23.87 -2.02 23.88
CA VAL A 313 -24.80 -2.14 25.03
C VAL A 313 -24.97 -0.82 25.76
N ASP A 314 -23.91 -0.01 25.84
CA ASP A 314 -23.95 1.34 26.46
C ASP A 314 -24.93 2.31 25.79
N SER A 315 -25.27 2.08 24.52
CA SER A 315 -26.26 2.92 23.82
C SER A 315 -27.70 2.69 24.32
N PHE A 316 -27.97 1.53 24.92
CA PHE A 316 -29.27 1.18 25.50
C PHE A 316 -29.44 1.69 26.94
N PHE A 317 -28.33 2.01 27.63
CA PHE A 317 -28.33 2.46 29.02
C PHE A 317 -28.03 3.94 29.18
N LYS A 318 -28.32 4.79 28.19
CA LYS A 318 -28.35 6.25 28.42
C LYS A 318 -29.42 6.55 29.46
N ARG A 319 -29.00 6.69 30.71
CA ARG A 319 -29.86 7.26 31.77
C ARG A 319 -30.36 8.61 31.26
N GLN A 320 -31.69 8.74 31.10
CA GLN A 320 -32.33 10.05 31.04
C GLN A 320 -31.91 10.77 32.30
N LYS A 321 -31.18 11.87 32.17
CA LYS A 321 -31.08 12.84 33.25
C LYS A 321 -32.46 13.41 33.40
N ILE A 322 -33.15 13.02 34.47
CA ILE A 322 -34.35 13.67 34.96
C ILE A 322 -33.84 15.01 35.52
N GLY A 323 -34.25 16.12 34.86
CA GLY A 323 -34.02 17.48 35.34
C GLY A 323 -34.86 17.83 36.52
#